data_f8a16a6abbdbdb53d91e35aa68a1ba4f
#
_entry.id   f8a16a6abbdbdb53d91e35aa68a1ba4f
#
_cell.length_a   1.000
_cell.length_b   1.000
_cell.length_c   1.000
_cell.angle_alpha   90.00
_cell.angle_beta   90.00
_cell.angle_gamma   90.00
#
_symmetry.space_group_name_H-M   'P 1'
#
loop_
_entity.id
_entity.type
_entity.pdbx_description
1 polymer ?
#
loop_
_entity_poly.entity_id
_entity_poly.type
_entity_poly.pdbx_seq_one_letter_code
_entity_poly.pdbx_strand_id
1 'polypeptide(L)'
;MQVNPISLVTIKGASKRVRQPRSLTVEQFRLLISHLREPFGTMALVCICFGLRISECLALRWSDVDWLNRLLRVERGIVQQIVDDVKTDDSRRTLTIASELLDVLKLWKQTTQFSAPENWIFASPVQIGRLPYSYTGVKQELQRAADAAGIGHLRSHTFRHTYRTWLDSVGTPVGVQQRLMRHADIRTTMNIYGDAATPDMREASGKVAMLALNGR
;
A
#
# COMPACT_ATOMS: atom_id res chain seq x y z
N MET A 1 11.49 -32.22 18.56
CA MET A 1 10.57 -31.22 18.00
C MET A 1 9.72 -30.68 19.15
N GLN A 2 9.88 -29.40 19.53
CA GLN A 2 9.00 -28.79 20.51
C GLN A 2 7.71 -28.38 19.78
N VAL A 3 6.60 -28.99 20.16
CA VAL A 3 5.27 -28.61 19.66
C VAL A 3 4.88 -27.29 20.34
N ASN A 4 4.55 -26.28 19.56
CA ASN A 4 4.07 -25.01 20.10
C ASN A 4 2.70 -25.25 20.79
N PRO A 5 2.59 -25.12 22.14
CA PRO A 5 1.35 -25.44 22.87
C PRO A 5 0.18 -24.52 22.48
N ILE A 6 0.45 -23.34 21.92
CA ILE A 6 -0.59 -22.38 21.47
C ILE A 6 -1.27 -22.83 20.16
N SER A 7 -0.63 -23.70 19.36
CA SER A 7 -1.21 -24.17 18.10
C SER A 7 -2.49 -25.02 18.29
N LEU A 8 -2.72 -25.55 19.50
CA LEU A 8 -3.86 -26.36 19.86
C LEU A 8 -5.03 -25.54 20.47
N VAL A 9 -4.82 -24.25 20.71
CA VAL A 9 -5.84 -23.37 21.32
C VAL A 9 -6.71 -22.74 20.24
N THR A 10 -7.98 -23.16 20.15
CA THR A 10 -8.98 -22.53 19.29
C THR A 10 -9.82 -21.56 20.10
N ILE A 11 -9.64 -20.26 19.88
CA ILE A 11 -10.46 -19.22 20.52
C ILE A 11 -11.68 -18.96 19.65
N LYS A 12 -12.89 -19.32 20.13
CA LYS A 12 -14.14 -19.03 19.43
C LYS A 12 -14.28 -17.52 19.17
N GLY A 13 -14.45 -17.13 17.90
CA GLY A 13 -14.66 -15.73 17.50
C GLY A 13 -13.39 -14.89 17.32
N ALA A 14 -12.18 -15.43 17.56
CA ALA A 14 -10.90 -14.71 17.40
C ALA A 14 -10.63 -14.21 15.96
N SER A 15 -11.26 -14.83 14.95
CA SER A 15 -11.12 -14.46 13.54
C SER A 15 -12.21 -13.49 13.05
N LYS A 16 -13.22 -13.16 13.86
CA LYS A 16 -14.29 -12.23 13.44
C LYS A 16 -13.78 -10.81 13.43
N ARG A 17 -13.60 -10.25 12.25
CA ARG A 17 -13.21 -8.86 12.06
C ARG A 17 -14.37 -7.94 12.44
N VAL A 18 -14.28 -7.27 13.59
CA VAL A 18 -15.31 -6.36 14.10
C VAL A 18 -15.40 -5.03 13.34
N ARG A 19 -14.32 -4.62 12.66
CA ARG A 19 -14.25 -3.34 11.93
C ARG A 19 -13.82 -3.55 10.50
N GLN A 20 -14.59 -3.00 9.56
CA GLN A 20 -14.19 -2.95 8.15
C GLN A 20 -13.00 -2.02 7.96
N PRO A 21 -12.02 -2.37 7.10
CA PRO A 21 -10.92 -1.49 6.78
C PRO A 21 -11.45 -0.28 5.99
N ARG A 22 -11.02 0.91 6.38
CA ARG A 22 -11.38 2.12 5.67
C ARG A 22 -10.54 2.25 4.40
N SER A 23 -11.20 2.52 3.28
CA SER A 23 -10.59 2.97 2.03
C SER A 23 -11.03 4.40 1.70
N LEU A 24 -10.26 5.11 0.89
CA LEU A 24 -10.58 6.43 0.37
C LEU A 24 -11.19 6.32 -1.03
N THR A 25 -12.13 7.20 -1.36
CA THR A 25 -12.51 7.43 -2.76
C THR A 25 -11.40 8.19 -3.49
N VAL A 26 -11.47 8.24 -4.82
CA VAL A 26 -10.51 9.02 -5.63
C VAL A 26 -10.56 10.50 -5.26
N GLU A 27 -11.77 11.05 -5.06
CA GLU A 27 -12.00 12.44 -4.68
C GLU A 27 -11.42 12.73 -3.30
N GLN A 28 -11.66 11.86 -2.31
CA GLN A 28 -11.08 11.99 -0.97
C GLN A 28 -9.56 11.94 -1.00
N PHE A 29 -8.98 11.07 -1.83
CA PHE A 29 -7.53 11.01 -1.96
C PHE A 29 -6.96 12.27 -2.63
N ARG A 30 -7.58 12.78 -3.69
CA ARG A 30 -7.19 14.05 -4.33
C ARG A 30 -7.25 15.20 -3.35
N LEU A 31 -8.32 15.28 -2.56
CA LEU A 31 -8.47 16.30 -1.54
C LEU A 31 -7.42 16.17 -0.44
N LEU A 32 -7.09 14.94 -0.01
CA LEU A 32 -5.99 14.70 0.94
C LEU A 32 -4.65 15.22 0.41
N ILE A 33 -4.31 14.88 -0.86
CA ILE A 33 -3.07 15.32 -1.51
C ILE A 33 -2.96 16.84 -1.55
N SER A 34 -4.04 17.56 -1.83
CA SER A 34 -4.02 19.04 -1.88
C SER A 34 -3.71 19.70 -0.53
N HIS A 35 -3.89 18.98 0.58
CA HIS A 35 -3.55 19.45 1.93
C HIS A 35 -2.18 18.93 2.44
N LEU A 36 -1.48 18.11 1.64
CA LEU A 36 -0.16 17.58 1.99
C LEU A 36 0.95 18.42 1.37
N ARG A 37 1.90 18.83 2.20
CA ARG A 37 3.17 19.40 1.72
C ARG A 37 4.14 18.30 1.35
N GLU A 38 5.17 18.64 0.56
CA GLU A 38 6.25 17.70 0.26
C GLU A 38 7.15 17.45 1.51
N PRO A 39 7.67 16.22 1.67
CA PRO A 39 7.56 15.06 0.77
C PRO A 39 6.33 14.17 1.01
N PHE A 40 5.41 14.56 1.87
CA PHE A 40 4.29 13.71 2.29
C PHE A 40 3.28 13.47 1.17
N GLY A 41 3.14 14.43 0.24
CA GLY A 41 2.35 14.27 -0.98
C GLY A 41 2.91 13.16 -1.86
N THR A 42 4.19 13.24 -2.21
CA THR A 42 4.90 12.21 -2.97
C THR A 42 4.88 10.86 -2.25
N MET A 43 5.07 10.84 -0.92
CA MET A 43 5.00 9.63 -0.11
C MET A 43 3.62 8.96 -0.18
N ALA A 44 2.55 9.74 -0.08
CA ALA A 44 1.18 9.23 -0.18
C ALA A 44 0.90 8.65 -1.58
N LEU A 45 1.36 9.32 -2.65
CA LEU A 45 1.27 8.81 -4.04
C LEU A 45 2.03 7.49 -4.20
N VAL A 46 3.25 7.38 -3.70
CA VAL A 46 4.04 6.14 -3.74
C VAL A 46 3.33 5.02 -2.98
N CYS A 47 2.81 5.32 -1.78
CA CYS A 47 2.09 4.33 -0.98
C CYS A 47 0.83 3.82 -1.68
N ILE A 48 0.06 4.70 -2.34
CA ILE A 48 -1.21 4.31 -2.96
C ILE A 48 -1.00 3.65 -4.32
N CYS A 49 -0.04 4.09 -5.12
CA CYS A 49 0.21 3.52 -6.44
C CYS A 49 0.81 2.10 -6.40
N PHE A 50 1.51 1.76 -5.33
CA PHE A 50 2.14 0.45 -5.17
C PHE A 50 1.54 -0.40 -4.06
N GLY A 51 0.56 0.10 -3.33
CA GLY A 51 0.01 -0.57 -2.15
C GLY A 51 1.04 -0.83 -1.07
N LEU A 52 2.08 0.01 -0.92
CA LEU A 52 3.15 -0.17 0.05
C LEU A 52 2.66 -0.04 1.49
N ARG A 53 3.29 -0.80 2.38
CA ARG A 53 3.26 -0.46 3.79
C ARG A 53 4.09 0.79 4.03
N ILE A 54 3.70 1.62 4.98
CA ILE A 54 4.47 2.84 5.28
C ILE A 54 5.93 2.53 5.66
N SER A 55 6.19 1.40 6.32
CA SER A 55 7.54 0.93 6.65
C SER A 55 8.37 0.58 5.42
N GLU A 56 7.76 0.03 4.38
CA GLU A 56 8.40 -0.27 3.10
C GLU A 56 8.69 1.04 2.34
N CYS A 57 7.72 1.95 2.31
CA CYS A 57 7.86 3.26 1.66
C CYS A 57 9.01 4.08 2.28
N LEU A 58 9.08 4.13 3.61
CA LEU A 58 10.15 4.83 4.33
C LEU A 58 11.55 4.22 4.09
N ALA A 59 11.62 2.92 3.79
CA ALA A 59 12.87 2.21 3.56
C ALA A 59 13.37 2.27 2.10
N LEU A 60 12.68 3.00 1.22
CA LEU A 60 13.10 3.17 -0.18
C LEU A 60 14.31 4.09 -0.29
N ARG A 61 15.28 3.69 -1.12
CA ARG A 61 16.42 4.50 -1.54
C ARG A 61 16.34 4.87 -3.01
N TRP A 62 17.06 5.88 -3.43
CA TRP A 62 17.13 6.25 -4.85
C TRP A 62 17.75 5.15 -5.71
N SER A 63 18.66 4.34 -5.16
CA SER A 63 19.22 3.16 -5.82
C SER A 63 18.21 2.03 -6.08
N ASP A 64 17.04 2.07 -5.44
CA ASP A 64 15.98 1.09 -5.68
C ASP A 64 15.16 1.40 -6.94
N VAL A 65 15.31 2.61 -7.50
CA VAL A 65 14.62 3.05 -8.71
C VAL A 65 15.48 2.77 -9.93
N ASP A 66 15.06 1.86 -10.77
CA ASP A 66 15.61 1.69 -12.12
C ASP A 66 14.86 2.65 -13.06
N TRP A 67 15.49 3.78 -13.31
CA TRP A 67 14.94 4.88 -14.12
C TRP A 67 14.75 4.50 -15.59
N LEU A 68 15.64 3.65 -16.13
CA LEU A 68 15.61 3.23 -17.52
C LEU A 68 14.46 2.24 -17.78
N ASN A 69 14.37 1.21 -16.93
CA ASN A 69 13.36 0.16 -17.08
C ASN A 69 12.05 0.50 -16.35
N ARG A 70 11.99 1.63 -15.66
CA ARG A 70 10.83 2.08 -14.86
C ARG A 70 10.39 1.02 -13.83
N LEU A 71 11.36 0.57 -13.02
CA LEU A 71 11.13 -0.44 -12.01
C LEU A 71 11.50 0.10 -10.62
N LEU A 72 10.75 -0.32 -9.60
CA LEU A 72 11.01 -0.04 -8.20
C LEU A 72 11.23 -1.36 -7.47
N ARG A 73 12.38 -1.51 -6.82
CA ARG A 73 12.70 -2.64 -5.96
C ARG A 73 12.27 -2.35 -4.52
N VAL A 74 11.51 -3.26 -3.93
CA VAL A 74 11.09 -3.18 -2.52
C VAL A 74 11.73 -4.36 -1.79
N GLU A 75 12.80 -4.09 -1.06
CA GLU A 75 13.64 -5.12 -0.43
C GLU A 75 13.73 -4.98 1.09
N ARG A 76 13.32 -3.82 1.61
CA ARG A 76 13.52 -3.45 3.01
C ARG A 76 12.26 -2.86 3.62
N GLY A 77 12.20 -2.93 4.93
CA GLY A 77 11.24 -2.19 5.74
C GLY A 77 11.95 -1.50 6.90
N ILE A 78 11.37 -0.43 7.42
CA ILE A 78 11.89 0.28 8.59
C ILE A 78 10.84 0.30 9.69
N VAL A 79 11.19 -0.20 10.86
CA VAL A 79 10.33 -0.21 12.05
C VAL A 79 11.12 0.35 13.22
N GLN A 80 10.57 1.36 13.89
CA GLN A 80 11.27 2.04 15.02
C GLN A 80 12.69 2.50 14.66
N GLN A 81 12.87 3.04 13.44
CA GLN A 81 14.16 3.48 12.89
C GLN A 81 15.19 2.34 12.69
N ILE A 82 14.80 1.09 12.85
CA ILE A 82 15.62 -0.08 12.55
C ILE A 82 15.26 -0.55 11.15
N VAL A 83 16.27 -0.60 10.28
CA VAL A 83 16.15 -1.17 8.94
C VAL A 83 16.23 -2.68 9.07
N ASP A 84 15.24 -3.37 8.57
CA ASP A 84 15.22 -4.83 8.52
C ASP A 84 14.91 -5.27 7.08
N ASP A 85 15.48 -6.36 6.65
CA ASP A 85 15.11 -6.99 5.40
C ASP A 85 13.67 -7.47 5.47
N VAL A 86 12.96 -7.40 4.36
CA VAL A 86 11.60 -7.97 4.32
C VAL A 86 11.68 -9.46 4.59
N LYS A 87 10.89 -9.91 5.55
CA LYS A 87 10.98 -11.25 6.21
C LYS A 87 10.76 -12.45 5.29
N THR A 88 10.34 -12.26 4.06
CA THR A 88 10.07 -13.35 3.10
C THR A 88 10.49 -12.94 1.70
N ASP A 89 10.94 -13.91 0.88
CA ASP A 89 11.26 -13.70 -0.53
C ASP A 89 10.05 -13.17 -1.34
N ASP A 90 8.83 -13.52 -0.94
CA ASP A 90 7.59 -12.97 -1.50
C ASP A 90 7.42 -11.47 -1.26
N SER A 91 8.10 -10.92 -0.27
CA SER A 91 8.09 -9.48 0.03
C SER A 91 9.13 -8.69 -0.76
N ARG A 92 10.17 -9.34 -1.29
CA ARG A 92 11.16 -8.75 -2.20
C ARG A 92 10.60 -8.77 -3.60
N ARG A 93 10.16 -7.64 -4.13
CA ARG A 93 9.62 -7.60 -5.49
C ARG A 93 9.97 -6.32 -6.21
N THR A 94 10.10 -6.49 -7.50
CA THR A 94 10.22 -5.40 -8.46
C THR A 94 8.82 -5.02 -8.96
N LEU A 95 8.51 -3.74 -8.90
CA LEU A 95 7.23 -3.16 -9.29
C LEU A 95 7.44 -2.23 -10.47
N THR A 96 6.51 -2.25 -11.44
CA THR A 96 6.57 -1.32 -12.58
C THR A 96 6.07 0.05 -12.17
N ILE A 97 6.84 1.10 -12.48
CA ILE A 97 6.47 2.49 -12.22
C ILE A 97 5.72 3.04 -13.43
N ALA A 98 4.50 3.53 -13.22
CA ALA A 98 3.79 4.29 -14.24
C ALA A 98 4.53 5.58 -14.59
N SER A 99 4.44 6.03 -15.86
CA SER A 99 5.15 7.21 -16.34
C SER A 99 4.90 8.45 -15.48
N GLU A 100 3.65 8.68 -15.12
CA GLU A 100 3.20 9.83 -14.33
C GLU A 100 3.82 9.82 -12.93
N LEU A 101 3.91 8.65 -12.29
CA LEU A 101 4.54 8.52 -10.98
C LEU A 101 6.07 8.65 -11.08
N LEU A 102 6.65 8.20 -12.19
CA LEU A 102 8.08 8.39 -12.45
C LEU A 102 8.44 9.88 -12.52
N ASP A 103 7.60 10.69 -13.15
CA ASP A 103 7.82 12.14 -13.27
C ASP A 103 7.68 12.84 -11.90
N VAL A 104 6.72 12.41 -11.07
CA VAL A 104 6.64 12.87 -9.67
C VAL A 104 7.92 12.54 -8.89
N LEU A 105 8.45 11.31 -9.03
CA LEU A 105 9.69 10.91 -8.37
C LEU A 105 10.91 11.68 -8.88
N LYS A 106 10.98 11.97 -10.19
CA LYS A 106 12.04 12.82 -10.78
C LYS A 106 12.00 14.23 -10.20
N LEU A 107 10.81 14.85 -10.15
CA LEU A 107 10.62 16.17 -9.58
C LEU A 107 11.05 16.21 -8.10
N TRP A 108 10.61 15.22 -7.31
CA TRP A 108 11.04 15.11 -5.92
C TRP A 108 12.56 14.91 -5.79
N LYS A 109 13.17 14.10 -6.66
CA LYS A 109 14.63 13.91 -6.68
C LYS A 109 15.40 15.20 -6.98
N GLN A 110 14.84 16.08 -7.82
CA GLN A 110 15.45 17.37 -8.15
C GLN A 110 15.32 18.41 -7.03
N THR A 111 14.28 18.31 -6.22
CA THR A 111 13.96 19.30 -5.17
C THR A 111 14.49 18.92 -3.79
N THR A 112 14.71 17.62 -3.53
CA THR A 112 15.26 17.17 -2.25
C THR A 112 16.78 17.45 -2.14
N GLN A 113 17.24 17.75 -0.92
CA GLN A 113 18.66 17.87 -0.61
C GLN A 113 19.40 16.51 -0.63
N PHE A 114 18.67 15.40 -0.58
CA PHE A 114 19.20 14.05 -0.42
C PHE A 114 18.90 13.23 -1.66
N SER A 115 19.62 13.47 -2.76
CA SER A 115 19.33 12.87 -4.07
C SER A 115 20.38 11.84 -4.53
N ALA A 116 21.42 11.55 -3.71
CA ALA A 116 22.40 10.52 -4.04
C ALA A 116 21.78 9.12 -4.03
N PRO A 117 22.31 8.16 -4.81
CA PRO A 117 21.72 6.81 -4.93
C PRO A 117 21.50 6.09 -3.60
N GLU A 118 22.40 6.27 -2.64
CA GLU A 118 22.37 5.67 -1.32
C GLU A 118 21.42 6.36 -0.34
N ASN A 119 20.97 7.58 -0.64
CA ASN A 119 20.06 8.31 0.23
C ASN A 119 18.65 7.70 0.19
N TRP A 120 17.96 7.86 1.31
CA TRP A 120 16.53 7.55 1.39
C TRP A 120 15.73 8.48 0.49
N ILE A 121 14.74 7.95 -0.24
CA ILE A 121 13.83 8.80 -1.05
C ILE A 121 13.14 9.82 -0.15
N PHE A 122 12.78 9.42 1.07
CA PHE A 122 12.14 10.25 2.07
C PHE A 122 13.06 10.49 3.27
N ALA A 123 14.27 10.98 2.99
CA ALA A 123 15.26 11.31 4.00
C ALA A 123 14.79 12.44 4.92
N SER A 124 15.02 12.30 6.23
CA SER A 124 14.66 13.31 7.22
C SER A 124 15.70 14.43 7.28
N PRO A 125 15.32 15.70 7.06
CA PRO A 125 16.22 16.84 7.24
C PRO A 125 16.71 16.97 8.69
N VAL A 126 15.87 16.64 9.68
CA VAL A 126 16.22 16.69 11.10
C VAL A 126 17.36 15.72 11.42
N GLN A 127 17.42 14.59 10.72
CA GLN A 127 18.48 13.60 10.84
C GLN A 127 19.59 13.78 9.80
N ILE A 128 19.64 14.94 9.12
CA ILE A 128 20.63 15.26 8.09
C ILE A 128 20.74 14.12 7.04
N GLY A 129 19.60 13.56 6.64
CA GLY A 129 19.52 12.48 5.66
C GLY A 129 19.96 11.08 6.14
N ARG A 130 20.52 10.94 7.35
CA ARG A 130 20.99 9.64 7.89
C ARG A 130 19.87 8.62 8.04
N LEU A 131 18.68 9.08 8.37
CA LEU A 131 17.47 8.28 8.54
C LEU A 131 16.33 8.87 7.71
N PRO A 132 15.34 8.08 7.31
CA PRO A 132 14.11 8.62 6.72
C PRO A 132 13.25 9.32 7.78
N TYR A 133 12.18 9.94 7.35
CA TYR A 133 11.15 10.47 8.26
C TYR A 133 10.69 9.40 9.24
N SER A 134 10.41 9.80 10.48
CA SER A 134 9.87 8.88 11.47
C SER A 134 8.42 8.51 11.13
N TYR A 135 8.04 7.28 11.42
CA TYR A 135 6.66 6.82 11.29
C TYR A 135 5.66 7.74 12.02
N THR A 136 6.01 8.19 13.23
CA THR A 136 5.16 9.09 14.02
C THR A 136 4.96 10.44 13.33
N GLY A 137 6.04 11.05 12.80
CA GLY A 137 5.95 12.31 12.07
C GLY A 137 5.10 12.20 10.81
N VAL A 138 5.28 11.13 10.04
CA VAL A 138 4.44 10.86 8.85
C VAL A 138 2.97 10.71 9.24
N LYS A 139 2.67 9.91 10.28
CA LYS A 139 1.30 9.72 10.77
C LYS A 139 0.66 11.03 11.20
N GLN A 140 1.39 11.89 11.91
CA GLN A 140 0.88 13.20 12.35
C GLN A 140 0.55 14.11 11.16
N GLU A 141 1.43 14.17 10.16
CA GLU A 141 1.22 15.02 8.99
C GLU A 141 0.06 14.52 8.12
N LEU A 142 -0.04 13.20 7.91
CA LEU A 142 -1.17 12.60 7.21
C LEU A 142 -2.50 12.85 7.94
N GLN A 143 -2.50 12.77 9.28
CA GLN A 143 -3.71 13.05 10.07
C GLN A 143 -4.09 14.53 10.01
N ARG A 144 -3.12 15.46 10.11
CA ARG A 144 -3.34 16.90 9.96
C ARG A 144 -4.01 17.22 8.62
N ALA A 145 -3.49 16.65 7.52
CA ALA A 145 -4.05 16.83 6.19
C ALA A 145 -5.45 16.21 6.06
N ALA A 146 -5.68 15.05 6.67
CA ALA A 146 -6.99 14.38 6.66
C ALA A 146 -8.04 15.17 7.44
N ASP A 147 -7.67 15.79 8.57
CA ASP A 147 -8.55 16.64 9.34
C ASP A 147 -8.90 17.91 8.57
N ALA A 148 -7.91 18.56 7.93
CA ALA A 148 -8.11 19.71 7.08
C ALA A 148 -9.01 19.42 5.86
N ALA A 149 -8.92 18.21 5.32
CA ALA A 149 -9.73 17.73 4.21
C ALA A 149 -11.13 17.20 4.65
N GLY A 150 -11.46 17.21 5.95
CA GLY A 150 -12.71 16.66 6.47
C GLY A 150 -12.86 15.15 6.28
N ILE A 151 -11.75 14.42 6.03
CA ILE A 151 -11.76 12.99 5.77
C ILE A 151 -11.88 12.21 7.07
N GLY A 152 -11.41 12.78 8.20
CA GLY A 152 -11.36 12.13 9.50
C GLY A 152 -10.17 11.17 9.64
N HIS A 153 -10.26 10.23 10.59
CA HIS A 153 -9.08 9.47 11.03
C HIS A 153 -8.49 8.55 9.95
N LEU A 154 -7.20 8.75 9.63
CA LEU A 154 -6.39 7.87 8.77
C LEU A 154 -5.57 6.88 9.62
N ARG A 155 -5.52 5.63 9.13
CA ARG A 155 -4.70 4.57 9.72
C ARG A 155 -3.51 4.26 8.83
N SER A 156 -2.48 3.65 9.40
CA SER A 156 -1.25 3.28 8.68
C SER A 156 -1.47 2.41 7.43
N HIS A 157 -2.55 1.63 7.41
CA HIS A 157 -2.88 0.74 6.29
C HIS A 157 -3.95 1.32 5.35
N THR A 158 -4.44 2.55 5.57
CA THR A 158 -5.52 3.13 4.75
C THR A 158 -5.15 3.17 3.27
N PHE A 159 -3.94 3.62 2.92
CA PHE A 159 -3.51 3.65 1.51
C PHE A 159 -3.46 2.25 0.88
N ARG A 160 -2.97 1.27 1.62
CA ARG A 160 -2.90 -0.11 1.13
C ARG A 160 -4.31 -0.73 0.96
N HIS A 161 -5.24 -0.43 1.86
CA HIS A 161 -6.64 -0.83 1.71
C HIS A 161 -7.30 -0.10 0.53
N THR A 162 -7.02 1.19 0.37
CA THR A 162 -7.50 1.98 -0.76
C THR A 162 -6.99 1.43 -2.10
N TYR A 163 -5.68 1.15 -2.21
CA TYR A 163 -5.10 0.53 -3.40
C TYR A 163 -5.83 -0.76 -3.78
N ARG A 164 -6.08 -1.63 -2.79
CA ARG A 164 -6.83 -2.84 -3.05
C ARG A 164 -8.25 -2.57 -3.53
N THR A 165 -8.99 -1.68 -2.86
CA THR A 165 -10.35 -1.30 -3.27
C THR A 165 -10.37 -0.73 -4.69
N TRP A 166 -9.36 0.04 -5.07
CA TRP A 166 -9.25 0.57 -6.42
C TRP A 166 -8.90 -0.53 -7.44
N LEU A 167 -8.06 -1.50 -7.09
CA LEU A 167 -7.84 -2.69 -7.94
C LEU A 167 -9.15 -3.47 -8.17
N ASP A 168 -9.99 -3.59 -7.15
CA ASP A 168 -11.31 -4.21 -7.27
C ASP A 168 -12.21 -3.40 -8.23
N SER A 169 -12.24 -2.08 -8.09
CA SER A 169 -13.10 -1.20 -8.91
C SER A 169 -12.73 -1.18 -10.40
N VAL A 170 -11.47 -1.45 -10.74
CA VAL A 170 -11.02 -1.60 -12.13
C VAL A 170 -11.06 -3.04 -12.63
N GLY A 171 -11.70 -3.96 -11.89
CA GLY A 171 -11.90 -5.35 -12.30
C GLY A 171 -10.64 -6.22 -12.29
N THR A 172 -9.64 -5.88 -11.49
CA THR A 172 -8.39 -6.65 -11.43
C THR A 172 -8.61 -8.04 -10.84
N PRO A 173 -8.23 -9.15 -11.52
CA PRO A 173 -8.41 -10.49 -11.00
C PRO A 173 -7.72 -10.71 -9.64
N VAL A 174 -8.35 -11.46 -8.74
CA VAL A 174 -7.86 -11.67 -7.35
C VAL A 174 -6.42 -12.21 -7.29
N GLY A 175 -6.06 -13.12 -8.19
CA GLY A 175 -4.68 -13.64 -8.27
C GLY A 175 -3.65 -12.59 -8.67
N VAL A 176 -4.04 -11.59 -9.48
CA VAL A 176 -3.20 -10.43 -9.81
C VAL A 176 -3.11 -9.49 -8.61
N GLN A 177 -4.24 -9.22 -7.94
CA GLN A 177 -4.26 -8.42 -6.72
C GLN A 177 -3.36 -9.01 -5.62
N GLN A 178 -3.40 -10.34 -5.40
CA GLN A 178 -2.53 -11.02 -4.44
C GLN A 178 -1.05 -10.72 -4.73
N ARG A 179 -0.65 -10.84 -6.00
CA ARG A 179 0.72 -10.56 -6.44
C ARG A 179 1.09 -9.09 -6.26
N LEU A 180 0.23 -8.16 -6.66
CA LEU A 180 0.44 -6.72 -6.51
C LEU A 180 0.48 -6.30 -5.04
N MET A 181 -0.38 -6.90 -4.20
CA MET A 181 -0.41 -6.66 -2.76
C MET A 181 0.72 -7.38 -2.00
N ARG A 182 1.46 -8.27 -2.64
CA ARG A 182 2.53 -9.05 -2.01
C ARG A 182 2.03 -9.80 -0.75
N HIS A 183 0.86 -10.44 -0.89
CA HIS A 183 0.31 -11.28 0.16
C HIS A 183 0.77 -12.72 -0.06
N ALA A 184 1.48 -13.30 0.92
CA ALA A 184 1.90 -14.69 0.88
C ALA A 184 0.68 -15.65 0.85
N ASP A 185 -0.41 -15.30 1.53
CA ASP A 185 -1.65 -16.08 1.57
C ASP A 185 -2.80 -15.33 0.89
N ILE A 186 -3.44 -15.96 -0.10
CA ILE A 186 -4.60 -15.43 -0.82
C ILE A 186 -5.77 -15.12 0.13
N ARG A 187 -5.91 -15.86 1.23
CA ARG A 187 -6.93 -15.62 2.26
C ARG A 187 -6.81 -14.21 2.86
N THR A 188 -5.60 -13.67 2.94
CA THR A 188 -5.37 -12.29 3.39
C THR A 188 -6.02 -11.27 2.43
N THR A 189 -6.06 -11.58 1.14
CA THR A 189 -6.74 -10.76 0.13
C THR A 189 -8.25 -10.98 0.19
N MET A 190 -8.71 -12.21 0.38
CA MET A 190 -10.13 -12.58 0.36
C MET A 190 -10.86 -12.28 1.67
N ASN A 191 -10.21 -12.32 2.83
CA ASN A 191 -10.83 -12.04 4.16
C ASN A 191 -11.36 -10.60 4.32
N ILE A 192 -11.23 -9.76 3.31
CA ILE A 192 -11.74 -8.38 3.30
C ILE A 192 -13.10 -8.31 2.59
N TYR A 193 -13.49 -9.34 1.83
CA TYR A 193 -14.82 -9.44 1.26
C TYR A 193 -15.80 -9.83 2.37
N GLY A 194 -16.55 -8.86 2.90
CA GLY A 194 -17.76 -9.14 3.65
C GLY A 194 -18.83 -9.77 2.72
N ASP A 195 -19.82 -10.41 3.31
CA ASP A 195 -20.90 -11.17 2.65
C ASP A 195 -21.85 -10.35 1.73
N ALA A 196 -21.49 -9.13 1.36
CA ALA A 196 -22.29 -8.31 0.47
C ALA A 196 -21.98 -8.62 -1.01
N ALA A 197 -22.98 -9.12 -1.73
CA ALA A 197 -22.90 -9.28 -3.19
C ALA A 197 -22.67 -7.91 -3.86
N THR A 198 -21.47 -7.70 -4.40
CA THR A 198 -21.13 -6.49 -5.15
C THR A 198 -21.86 -6.49 -6.52
N PRO A 199 -22.05 -5.31 -7.15
CA PRO A 199 -22.56 -5.25 -8.52
C PRO A 199 -21.80 -6.17 -9.48
N ASP A 200 -20.47 -6.24 -9.37
CA ASP A 200 -19.60 -7.08 -10.20
C ASP A 200 -19.83 -8.58 -9.97
N MET A 201 -20.18 -9.00 -8.73
CA MET A 201 -20.55 -10.39 -8.44
C MET A 201 -21.89 -10.74 -9.12
N ARG A 202 -22.84 -9.80 -9.16
CA ARG A 202 -24.14 -9.99 -9.86
C ARG A 202 -23.92 -10.06 -11.37
N GLU A 203 -23.10 -9.20 -11.93
CA GLU A 203 -22.75 -9.20 -13.36
C GLU A 203 -22.04 -10.50 -13.75
N ALA A 204 -21.04 -10.93 -12.98
CA ALA A 204 -20.32 -12.18 -13.21
C ALA A 204 -21.25 -13.40 -13.12
N SER A 205 -22.12 -13.45 -12.11
CA SER A 205 -23.13 -14.49 -11.95
C SER A 205 -24.15 -14.48 -13.10
N GLY A 206 -24.56 -13.30 -13.57
CA GLY A 206 -25.41 -13.14 -14.74
C GLY A 206 -24.78 -13.68 -16.01
N LYS A 207 -23.50 -13.40 -16.24
CA LYS A 207 -22.74 -13.95 -17.39
C LYS A 207 -22.66 -15.47 -17.36
N VAL A 208 -22.42 -16.08 -16.20
CA VAL A 208 -22.40 -17.55 -16.06
C VAL A 208 -23.80 -18.13 -16.31
N ALA A 209 -24.85 -17.50 -15.79
CA ALA A 209 -26.23 -17.93 -16.04
C ALA A 209 -26.58 -17.86 -17.53
N MET A 210 -26.18 -16.80 -18.26
CA MET A 210 -26.35 -16.69 -19.70
C MET A 210 -25.63 -17.80 -20.45
N LEU A 211 -24.39 -18.14 -20.09
CA LEU A 211 -23.66 -19.25 -20.70
C LEU A 211 -24.37 -20.59 -20.48
N ALA A 212 -24.95 -20.81 -19.29
CA ALA A 212 -25.66 -22.04 -18.97
C ALA A 212 -27.02 -22.15 -19.69
N LEU A 213 -27.70 -21.03 -19.91
CA LEU A 213 -29.04 -21.00 -20.53
C LEU A 213 -29.01 -20.93 -22.05
N ASN A 214 -28.00 -20.28 -22.66
CA ASN A 214 -27.86 -20.17 -24.09
C ASN A 214 -27.18 -21.39 -24.75
N GLY A 215 -26.84 -22.41 -23.95
CA GLY A 215 -26.33 -23.70 -24.44
C GLY A 215 -27.39 -24.76 -24.70
N ARG A 216 -28.70 -24.37 -24.79
CA ARG A 216 -29.80 -25.24 -25.15
C ARG A 216 -30.34 -24.89 -26.54
#